data_27f28363fb89ae4994e2cac0c130f4c5
#
_entry.id   27f28363fb89ae4994e2cac0c130f4c5
#
_cell.length_a   1.000
_cell.length_b   1.000
_cell.length_c   1.000
_cell.angle_alpha   90.00
_cell.angle_beta   90.00
_cell.angle_gamma   90.00
#
_symmetry.space_group_name_H-M   'P 1'
#
loop_
_entity.id
_entity.type
_entity.pdbx_description
1 polymer ?
#
loop_
_entity_poly.entity_id
_entity_poly.type
_entity_poly.pdbx_seq_one_letter_code
_entity_poly.pdbx_strand_id
1 'polypeptide(L)'
;METVTRSQRTHPGGGRGARERILRAAAELFYRHGIHATGVAALVDAAHVSTRTFYQHFPTKNALVEAYLHGFEADTPIASEQQLGRDDLTASERLLAIFDPLESDDATVLRGCPFHNAAVDAAGEMPHVAQLVKQHKQAFLNRLISTAVEAGAADPVSLGRQLAVVYEGAAALSASSNTTQVIPDARRAAETLIQAALNRP
;
A
#
# COMPACT_ATOMS: atom_id res chain seq x y z
N MET A 1 -19.99 51.50 31.75
CA MET A 1 -19.18 51.30 30.54
C MET A 1 -18.27 50.11 30.80
N GLU A 2 -18.77 48.91 30.56
CA GLU A 2 -18.01 47.68 30.76
C GLU A 2 -17.40 47.22 29.40
N THR A 3 -16.08 47.21 29.36
CA THR A 3 -15.29 46.76 28.19
C THR A 3 -15.27 45.25 28.19
N VAL A 4 -15.99 44.62 27.24
CA VAL A 4 -15.96 43.19 27.00
C VAL A 4 -14.64 42.85 26.33
N THR A 5 -13.74 42.23 27.07
CA THR A 5 -12.46 41.68 26.55
C THR A 5 -12.75 40.43 25.77
N ARG A 6 -12.60 40.50 24.45
CA ARG A 6 -12.73 39.38 23.51
C ARG A 6 -11.55 38.44 23.73
N SER A 7 -11.81 37.34 24.45
CA SER A 7 -10.85 36.25 24.63
C SER A 7 -10.45 35.66 23.25
N GLN A 8 -9.21 35.88 22.83
CA GLN A 8 -8.63 35.21 21.70
C GLN A 8 -8.39 33.74 22.08
N ARG A 9 -9.19 32.84 21.52
CA ARG A 9 -8.89 31.39 21.55
C ARG A 9 -7.63 31.15 20.75
N THR A 10 -6.51 31.04 21.42
CA THR A 10 -5.27 30.49 20.84
C THR A 10 -5.49 29.00 20.65
N HIS A 11 -5.59 28.56 19.39
CA HIS A 11 -5.55 27.14 19.05
C HIS A 11 -4.11 26.64 19.29
N PRO A 12 -3.88 25.73 20.26
CA PRO A 12 -2.56 25.11 20.42
C PRO A 12 -2.41 24.03 19.38
N GLY A 13 -1.49 24.16 18.44
CA GLY A 13 -1.06 23.06 17.56
C GLY A 13 -0.86 23.35 16.07
N GLY A 14 -0.65 24.60 15.66
CA GLY A 14 -0.61 24.99 14.24
C GLY A 14 0.65 24.63 13.44
N GLY A 15 1.65 23.93 13.97
CA GLY A 15 2.89 23.70 13.24
C GLY A 15 3.48 22.29 13.38
N ARG A 16 3.68 21.83 14.61
CA ARG A 16 4.26 20.51 14.83
C ARG A 16 3.20 19.41 14.69
N GLY A 17 3.52 18.38 13.88
CA GLY A 17 2.63 17.23 13.69
C GLY A 17 1.45 17.46 12.72
N ALA A 18 1.31 18.63 12.10
CA ALA A 18 0.25 18.85 11.11
C ALA A 18 0.45 17.98 9.87
N ARG A 19 1.69 17.85 9.40
CA ARG A 19 2.05 17.00 8.26
C ARG A 19 1.68 15.54 8.52
N GLU A 20 2.03 15.03 9.71
CA GLU A 20 1.73 13.65 10.11
C GLU A 20 0.21 13.42 10.26
N ARG A 21 -0.54 14.38 10.79
CA ARG A 21 -2.00 14.28 10.85
C ARG A 21 -2.64 14.24 9.47
N ILE A 22 -2.16 15.07 8.54
CA ILE A 22 -2.64 15.06 7.15
C ILE A 22 -2.33 13.73 6.47
N LEU A 23 -1.11 13.19 6.64
CA LEU A 23 -0.73 11.89 6.09
C LEU A 23 -1.55 10.74 6.69
N ARG A 24 -1.83 10.76 7.99
CA ARG A 24 -2.68 9.76 8.65
C ARG A 24 -4.12 9.83 8.13
N ALA A 25 -4.68 11.02 8.03
CA ALA A 25 -6.01 11.22 7.44
C ALA A 25 -6.06 10.77 5.97
N ALA A 26 -5.00 11.05 5.21
CA ALA A 26 -4.87 10.59 3.83
C ALA A 26 -4.82 9.07 3.75
N ALA A 27 -4.02 8.41 4.60
CA ALA A 27 -3.92 6.95 4.63
C ALA A 27 -5.28 6.30 4.90
N GLU A 28 -6.03 6.81 5.88
CA GLU A 28 -7.36 6.29 6.20
C GLU A 28 -8.38 6.55 5.07
N LEU A 29 -8.48 7.79 4.60
CA LEU A 29 -9.50 8.17 3.62
C LEU A 29 -9.21 7.63 2.22
N PHE A 30 -7.95 7.64 1.77
CA PHE A 30 -7.57 7.06 0.49
C PHE A 30 -7.77 5.55 0.47
N TYR A 31 -7.45 4.88 1.57
CA TYR A 31 -7.68 3.44 1.68
C TYR A 31 -9.18 3.10 1.67
N ARG A 32 -10.01 3.84 2.40
CA ARG A 32 -11.46 3.56 2.50
C ARG A 32 -12.27 4.00 1.29
N HIS A 33 -11.98 5.17 0.74
CA HIS A 33 -12.83 5.83 -0.26
C HIS A 33 -12.19 5.94 -1.63
N GLY A 34 -10.88 5.67 -1.74
CA GLY A 34 -10.08 5.89 -2.93
C GLY A 34 -9.52 7.32 -2.99
N ILE A 35 -8.47 7.47 -3.78
CA ILE A 35 -7.76 8.75 -3.93
C ILE A 35 -8.64 9.76 -4.67
N HIS A 36 -9.29 9.33 -5.76
CA HIS A 36 -10.09 10.23 -6.59
C HIS A 36 -11.29 10.80 -5.83
N ALA A 37 -12.03 9.96 -5.13
CA ALA A 37 -13.23 10.36 -4.37
C ALA A 37 -12.94 11.19 -3.11
N THR A 38 -11.70 11.16 -2.60
CA THR A 38 -11.32 11.91 -1.39
C THR A 38 -10.94 13.34 -1.72
N GLY A 39 -11.80 14.30 -1.39
CA GLY A 39 -11.56 15.74 -1.58
C GLY A 39 -10.66 16.35 -0.51
N VAL A 40 -10.02 17.50 -0.82
CA VAL A 40 -9.18 18.24 0.14
C VAL A 40 -9.98 18.67 1.38
N ALA A 41 -11.25 19.01 1.23
CA ALA A 41 -12.11 19.40 2.37
C ALA A 41 -12.22 18.25 3.41
N ALA A 42 -12.44 17.01 2.97
CA ALA A 42 -12.49 15.85 3.84
C ALA A 42 -11.16 15.58 4.54
N LEU A 43 -10.03 15.75 3.83
CA LEU A 43 -8.69 15.61 4.39
C LEU A 43 -8.39 16.65 5.47
N VAL A 44 -8.75 17.89 5.23
CA VAL A 44 -8.58 19.03 6.17
C VAL A 44 -9.39 18.80 7.44
N ASP A 45 -10.64 18.37 7.29
CA ASP A 45 -11.54 18.07 8.40
C ASP A 45 -11.00 16.90 9.25
N ALA A 46 -10.71 15.78 8.63
CA ALA A 46 -10.18 14.59 9.30
C ALA A 46 -8.82 14.81 9.97
N ALA A 47 -7.96 15.65 9.39
CA ALA A 47 -6.66 15.99 9.94
C ALA A 47 -6.74 17.08 11.05
N HIS A 48 -7.90 17.70 11.24
CA HIS A 48 -8.10 18.84 12.14
C HIS A 48 -7.09 19.97 11.89
N VAL A 49 -6.97 20.37 10.62
CA VAL A 49 -6.11 21.47 10.20
C VAL A 49 -6.89 22.52 9.39
N SER A 50 -6.32 23.70 9.18
CA SER A 50 -6.90 24.66 8.23
C SER A 50 -6.51 24.30 6.78
N THR A 51 -7.33 24.71 5.80
CA THR A 51 -6.99 24.60 4.38
C THR A 51 -5.66 25.27 4.06
N ARG A 52 -5.38 26.41 4.69
CA ARG A 52 -4.08 27.09 4.57
C ARG A 52 -2.92 26.21 5.07
N THR A 53 -3.09 25.55 6.23
CA THR A 53 -2.08 24.64 6.80
C THR A 53 -1.86 23.43 5.87
N PHE A 54 -2.95 22.90 5.30
CA PHE A 54 -2.85 21.81 4.33
C PHE A 54 -1.93 22.19 3.16
N TYR A 55 -2.22 23.31 2.49
CA TYR A 55 -1.43 23.76 1.32
C TYR A 55 -0.02 24.23 1.65
N GLN A 56 0.27 24.61 2.89
CA GLN A 56 1.65 24.86 3.36
C GLN A 56 2.49 23.58 3.39
N HIS A 57 1.89 22.41 3.68
CA HIS A 57 2.60 21.12 3.73
C HIS A 57 2.54 20.37 2.42
N PHE A 58 1.42 20.44 1.72
CA PHE A 58 1.18 19.75 0.45
C PHE A 58 0.59 20.73 -0.57
N PRO A 59 1.42 21.29 -1.46
CA PRO A 59 0.98 22.30 -2.43
C PRO A 59 -0.15 21.83 -3.35
N THR A 60 -0.24 20.52 -3.56
CA THR A 60 -1.31 19.87 -4.34
C THR A 60 -1.76 18.58 -3.66
N LYS A 61 -2.95 18.08 -4.03
CA LYS A 61 -3.40 16.75 -3.61
C LYS A 61 -2.46 15.66 -4.14
N ASN A 62 -1.92 15.82 -5.35
CA ASN A 62 -0.97 14.87 -5.93
C ASN A 62 0.30 14.76 -5.08
N ALA A 63 0.85 15.88 -4.58
CA ALA A 63 2.00 15.86 -3.66
C ALA A 63 1.68 15.11 -2.35
N LEU A 64 0.44 15.17 -1.86
CA LEU A 64 0.02 14.35 -0.72
C LEU A 64 -0.08 12.87 -1.09
N VAL A 65 -0.60 12.52 -2.27
CA VAL A 65 -0.68 11.13 -2.75
C VAL A 65 0.71 10.53 -2.89
N GLU A 66 1.65 11.26 -3.47
CA GLU A 66 3.06 10.85 -3.57
C GLU A 66 3.65 10.59 -2.18
N ALA A 67 3.48 11.52 -1.24
CA ALA A 67 3.97 11.37 0.14
C ALA A 67 3.30 10.20 0.89
N TYR A 68 2.02 9.94 0.64
CA TYR A 68 1.30 8.78 1.17
C TYR A 68 1.90 7.46 0.66
N LEU A 69 2.16 7.34 -0.64
CA LEU A 69 2.75 6.14 -1.22
C LEU A 69 4.19 5.93 -0.75
N HIS A 70 5.01 6.98 -0.65
CA HIS A 70 6.35 6.88 -0.08
C HIS A 70 6.38 6.43 1.39
N GLY A 71 5.29 6.67 2.15
CA GLY A 71 5.16 6.16 3.51
C GLY A 71 5.20 4.63 3.61
N PHE A 72 4.73 3.92 2.57
CA PHE A 72 4.83 2.45 2.51
C PHE A 72 6.25 1.94 2.22
N GLU A 73 7.09 2.75 1.63
CA GLU A 73 8.49 2.37 1.39
C GLU A 73 9.37 2.60 2.62
N ALA A 74 9.09 3.65 3.40
CA ALA A 74 9.94 4.10 4.49
C ALA A 74 9.43 3.66 5.88
N ASP A 75 8.14 3.91 6.18
CA ASP A 75 7.62 3.88 7.55
C ASP A 75 6.69 2.69 7.82
N THR A 76 5.97 2.21 6.82
CA THR A 76 4.95 1.16 6.96
C THR A 76 4.98 0.23 5.76
N PRO A 77 6.04 -0.60 5.62
CA PRO A 77 6.16 -1.52 4.50
C PRO A 77 4.95 -2.44 4.38
N ILE A 78 4.59 -2.83 3.15
CA ILE A 78 3.48 -3.75 2.90
C ILE A 78 3.78 -5.10 3.55
N ALA A 79 2.86 -5.57 4.41
CA ALA A 79 3.04 -6.76 5.24
C ALA A 79 3.42 -8.01 4.42
N SER A 80 2.80 -8.21 3.25
CA SER A 80 3.14 -9.30 2.33
C SER A 80 4.57 -9.20 1.80
N GLU A 81 5.06 -7.99 1.54
CA GLU A 81 6.42 -7.78 1.04
C GLU A 81 7.48 -7.97 2.13
N GLN A 82 7.12 -7.72 3.40
CA GLN A 82 8.00 -7.98 4.54
C GLN A 82 8.32 -9.47 4.67
N GLN A 83 7.41 -10.37 4.26
CA GLN A 83 7.63 -11.82 4.32
C GLN A 83 8.86 -12.26 3.50
N LEU A 84 9.18 -11.55 2.41
CA LEU A 84 10.37 -11.87 1.59
C LEU A 84 11.70 -11.60 2.31
N GLY A 85 11.70 -10.84 3.40
CA GLY A 85 12.90 -10.56 4.21
C GLY A 85 13.00 -11.36 5.51
N ARG A 86 12.17 -12.38 5.73
CA ARG A 86 12.17 -13.18 6.96
C ARG A 86 13.35 -14.15 6.98
N ASP A 87 14.23 -14.00 8.00
CA ASP A 87 15.41 -14.83 8.17
C ASP A 87 15.11 -16.18 8.83
N ASP A 88 13.93 -16.32 9.45
CA ASP A 88 13.45 -17.55 10.09
C ASP A 88 12.81 -18.56 9.13
N LEU A 89 12.62 -18.17 7.86
CA LEU A 89 12.03 -18.98 6.79
C LEU A 89 13.05 -19.29 5.70
N THR A 90 12.92 -20.47 5.11
CA THR A 90 13.62 -20.80 3.86
C THR A 90 13.14 -19.89 2.71
N ALA A 91 13.92 -19.76 1.65
CA ALA A 91 13.55 -18.93 0.51
C ALA A 91 12.22 -19.37 -0.15
N SER A 92 11.96 -20.67 -0.24
CA SER A 92 10.68 -21.20 -0.76
C SER A 92 9.50 -20.87 0.16
N GLU A 93 9.68 -20.95 1.48
CA GLU A 93 8.66 -20.57 2.47
C GLU A 93 8.39 -19.06 2.41
N ARG A 94 9.42 -18.22 2.25
CA ARG A 94 9.25 -16.77 2.08
C ARG A 94 8.42 -16.40 0.85
N LEU A 95 8.65 -17.11 -0.28
CA LEU A 95 7.83 -16.93 -1.49
C LEU A 95 6.36 -17.28 -1.26
N LEU A 96 6.06 -18.24 -0.41
CA LEU A 96 4.69 -18.64 -0.08
C LEU A 96 4.07 -17.73 0.99
N ALA A 97 4.87 -17.27 1.95
CA ALA A 97 4.40 -16.44 3.07
C ALA A 97 3.86 -15.05 2.63
N ILE A 98 4.13 -14.60 1.41
CA ILE A 98 3.55 -13.34 0.91
C ILE A 98 2.01 -13.35 0.89
N PHE A 99 1.38 -14.52 0.90
CA PHE A 99 -0.08 -14.67 0.92
C PHE A 99 -0.66 -14.61 2.34
N ASP A 100 0.12 -14.91 3.38
CA ASP A 100 -0.37 -14.99 4.76
C ASP A 100 -1.04 -13.70 5.26
N PRO A 101 -0.50 -12.48 5.02
CA PRO A 101 -1.16 -11.25 5.43
C PRO A 101 -2.47 -10.94 4.70
N LEU A 102 -2.71 -11.57 3.54
CA LEU A 102 -3.96 -11.42 2.80
C LEU A 102 -5.11 -12.24 3.42
N GLU A 103 -4.80 -13.24 4.24
CA GLU A 103 -5.78 -14.08 4.94
C GLU A 103 -6.35 -13.41 6.21
N SER A 104 -5.75 -12.30 6.65
CA SER A 104 -6.16 -11.62 7.88
C SER A 104 -7.57 -11.04 7.77
N ASP A 105 -8.46 -11.49 8.66
CA ASP A 105 -9.86 -11.05 8.76
C ASP A 105 -10.05 -9.63 9.34
N ASP A 106 -8.96 -8.91 9.63
CA ASP A 106 -8.99 -7.63 10.35
C ASP A 106 -9.43 -6.45 9.45
N ALA A 107 -9.85 -6.72 8.23
CA ALA A 107 -10.29 -5.70 7.29
C ALA A 107 -11.82 -5.71 7.13
N THR A 108 -12.51 -4.86 7.83
CA THR A 108 -13.92 -4.52 7.56
C THR A 108 -14.17 -4.07 6.12
N VAL A 109 -13.13 -3.76 5.36
CA VAL A 109 -13.12 -3.51 3.92
C VAL A 109 -11.79 -3.99 3.32
N LEU A 110 -11.83 -5.08 2.55
CA LEU A 110 -10.67 -5.55 1.78
C LEU A 110 -10.45 -4.64 0.57
N ARG A 111 -9.45 -3.76 0.66
CA ARG A 111 -9.16 -2.80 -0.41
C ARG A 111 -7.95 -3.18 -1.29
N GLY A 112 -7.29 -4.28 -0.97
CA GLY A 112 -6.11 -4.74 -1.72
C GLY A 112 -4.88 -3.85 -1.53
N CYS A 113 -3.97 -3.92 -2.50
CA CYS A 113 -2.69 -3.19 -2.45
C CYS A 113 -2.89 -1.68 -2.66
N PRO A 114 -2.36 -0.80 -1.78
CA PRO A 114 -2.45 0.66 -1.93
C PRO A 114 -1.90 1.18 -3.27
N PHE A 115 -0.82 0.57 -3.78
CA PHE A 115 -0.25 0.93 -5.09
C PHE A 115 -1.14 0.48 -6.25
N HIS A 116 -1.84 -0.66 -6.14
CA HIS A 116 -2.82 -1.07 -7.15
C HIS A 116 -3.97 -0.06 -7.21
N ASN A 117 -4.52 0.31 -6.05
CA ASN A 117 -5.59 1.30 -5.98
C ASN A 117 -5.16 2.65 -6.52
N ALA A 118 -3.94 3.09 -6.18
CA ALA A 118 -3.37 4.32 -6.72
C ALA A 118 -3.18 4.26 -8.25
N ALA A 119 -2.82 3.11 -8.82
CA ALA A 119 -2.70 2.94 -10.27
C ALA A 119 -4.04 3.11 -10.99
N VAL A 120 -5.11 2.55 -10.42
CA VAL A 120 -6.47 2.66 -10.97
C VAL A 120 -6.97 4.11 -10.87
N ASP A 121 -6.81 4.73 -9.70
CA ASP A 121 -7.27 6.09 -9.43
C ASP A 121 -6.44 7.17 -10.18
N ALA A 122 -5.14 6.90 -10.43
CA ALA A 122 -4.24 7.83 -11.11
C ALA A 122 -4.28 7.73 -12.65
N ALA A 123 -5.09 6.82 -13.21
CA ALA A 123 -5.09 6.52 -14.64
C ALA A 123 -5.34 7.79 -15.49
N GLY A 124 -4.27 8.29 -16.12
CA GLY A 124 -4.29 9.43 -17.04
C GLY A 124 -4.14 10.82 -16.40
N GLU A 125 -4.31 10.99 -15.08
CA GLU A 125 -4.33 12.31 -14.45
C GLU A 125 -3.11 12.60 -13.56
N MET A 126 -2.38 11.56 -13.11
CA MET A 126 -1.28 11.69 -12.14
C MET A 126 -0.01 10.95 -12.61
N PRO A 127 0.75 11.48 -13.59
CA PRO A 127 1.89 10.77 -14.20
C PRO A 127 2.99 10.41 -13.19
N HIS A 128 3.24 11.26 -12.18
CA HIS A 128 4.22 10.98 -11.13
C HIS A 128 3.78 9.82 -10.24
N VAL A 129 2.50 9.76 -9.87
CA VAL A 129 1.93 8.62 -9.10
C VAL A 129 2.04 7.33 -9.92
N ALA A 130 1.71 7.36 -11.22
CA ALA A 130 1.86 6.21 -12.10
C ALA A 130 3.32 5.72 -12.17
N GLN A 131 4.29 6.64 -12.19
CA GLN A 131 5.71 6.29 -12.16
C GLN A 131 6.14 5.65 -10.82
N LEU A 132 5.68 6.17 -9.69
CA LEU A 132 5.93 5.56 -8.37
C LEU A 132 5.36 4.15 -8.30
N VAL A 133 4.11 3.96 -8.73
CA VAL A 133 3.49 2.63 -8.79
C VAL A 133 4.32 1.66 -9.64
N LYS A 134 4.76 2.09 -10.82
CA LYS A 134 5.60 1.26 -11.70
C LYS A 134 6.92 0.87 -11.02
N GLN A 135 7.58 1.82 -10.37
CA GLN A 135 8.83 1.57 -9.65
C GLN A 135 8.64 0.57 -8.51
N HIS A 136 7.60 0.77 -7.69
CA HIS A 136 7.27 -0.14 -6.60
C HIS A 136 6.97 -1.56 -7.09
N LYS A 137 6.13 -1.71 -8.11
CA LYS A 137 5.81 -3.04 -8.70
C LYS A 137 7.04 -3.73 -9.28
N GLN A 138 7.95 -2.97 -9.90
CA GLN A 138 9.20 -3.53 -10.39
C GLN A 138 10.12 -3.95 -9.24
N ALA A 139 10.20 -3.18 -8.16
CA ALA A 139 10.97 -3.55 -6.98
C ALA A 139 10.43 -4.83 -6.33
N PHE A 140 9.12 -4.94 -6.15
CA PHE A 140 8.49 -6.17 -5.65
C PHE A 140 8.79 -7.38 -6.53
N LEU A 141 8.63 -7.25 -7.85
CA LEU A 141 8.98 -8.31 -8.80
C LEU A 141 10.45 -8.73 -8.68
N ASN A 142 11.37 -7.77 -8.58
CA ASN A 142 12.81 -8.06 -8.44
C ASN A 142 13.10 -8.83 -7.14
N ARG A 143 12.41 -8.50 -6.04
CA ARG A 143 12.53 -9.25 -4.77
C ARG A 143 12.02 -10.68 -4.90
N LEU A 144 10.88 -10.90 -5.56
CA LEU A 144 10.38 -12.26 -5.85
C LEU A 144 11.39 -13.07 -6.67
N ILE A 145 11.96 -12.46 -7.72
CA ILE A 145 12.99 -13.10 -8.55
C ILE A 145 14.24 -13.43 -7.73
N SER A 146 14.73 -12.48 -6.93
CA SER A 146 15.90 -12.72 -6.05
C SER A 146 15.64 -13.86 -5.07
N THR A 147 14.46 -13.89 -4.42
CA THR A 147 14.10 -14.97 -3.51
C THR A 147 13.94 -16.31 -4.23
N ALA A 148 13.46 -16.31 -5.50
CA ALA A 148 13.39 -17.51 -6.32
C ALA A 148 14.79 -18.04 -6.72
N VAL A 149 15.78 -17.15 -6.93
CA VAL A 149 17.19 -17.53 -7.10
C VAL A 149 17.71 -18.21 -5.83
N GLU A 150 17.48 -17.60 -4.67
CA GLU A 150 17.89 -18.16 -3.38
C GLU A 150 17.24 -19.52 -3.09
N ALA A 151 15.99 -19.73 -3.55
CA ALA A 151 15.29 -21.00 -3.45
C ALA A 151 15.83 -22.08 -4.40
N GLY A 152 16.70 -21.72 -5.37
CA GLY A 152 17.25 -22.67 -6.34
C GLY A 152 16.31 -22.99 -7.51
N ALA A 153 15.39 -22.09 -7.86
CA ALA A 153 14.46 -22.30 -8.97
C ALA A 153 15.22 -22.40 -10.32
N ALA A 154 14.82 -23.34 -11.18
CA ALA A 154 15.44 -23.55 -12.50
C ALA A 154 15.25 -22.34 -13.44
N ASP A 155 14.10 -21.65 -13.34
CA ASP A 155 13.81 -20.38 -14.02
C ASP A 155 13.22 -19.38 -13.02
N PRO A 156 14.09 -18.67 -12.26
CA PRO A 156 13.64 -17.75 -11.21
C PRO A 156 12.89 -16.54 -11.76
N VAL A 157 13.19 -16.11 -13.00
CA VAL A 157 12.51 -14.99 -13.64
C VAL A 157 11.06 -15.35 -13.96
N SER A 158 10.85 -16.53 -14.55
CA SER A 158 9.51 -17.04 -14.83
C SER A 158 8.71 -17.24 -13.54
N LEU A 159 9.31 -17.89 -12.53
CA LEU A 159 8.66 -18.10 -11.23
C LEU A 159 8.27 -16.79 -10.56
N GLY A 160 9.18 -15.82 -10.47
CA GLY A 160 8.89 -14.51 -9.87
C GLY A 160 7.74 -13.79 -10.56
N ARG A 161 7.67 -13.81 -11.90
CA ARG A 161 6.56 -13.22 -12.67
C ARG A 161 5.24 -13.94 -12.43
N GLN A 162 5.24 -15.27 -12.39
CA GLN A 162 4.06 -16.08 -12.13
C GLN A 162 3.50 -15.81 -10.72
N LEU A 163 4.39 -15.78 -9.72
CA LEU A 163 3.99 -15.46 -8.34
C LEU A 163 3.43 -14.04 -8.20
N ALA A 164 4.03 -13.05 -8.89
CA ALA A 164 3.50 -11.70 -8.92
C ALA A 164 2.08 -11.65 -9.50
N VAL A 165 1.82 -12.35 -10.60
CA VAL A 165 0.48 -12.42 -11.23
C VAL A 165 -0.54 -13.08 -10.29
N VAL A 166 -0.17 -14.21 -9.65
CA VAL A 166 -1.06 -14.90 -8.70
C VAL A 166 -1.36 -14.02 -7.49
N TYR A 167 -0.35 -13.36 -6.92
CA TYR A 167 -0.50 -12.47 -5.78
C TYR A 167 -1.39 -11.26 -6.10
N GLU A 168 -1.10 -10.55 -7.19
CA GLU A 168 -1.90 -9.38 -7.61
C GLU A 168 -3.35 -9.77 -7.94
N GLY A 169 -3.54 -10.92 -8.61
CA GLY A 169 -4.87 -11.46 -8.90
C GLY A 169 -5.65 -11.80 -7.63
N ALA A 170 -5.01 -12.44 -6.66
CA ALA A 170 -5.63 -12.76 -5.38
C ALA A 170 -6.04 -11.50 -4.61
N ALA A 171 -5.14 -10.51 -4.51
CA ALA A 171 -5.41 -9.24 -3.84
C ALA A 171 -6.55 -8.47 -4.52
N ALA A 172 -6.58 -8.42 -5.86
CA ALA A 172 -7.63 -7.74 -6.62
C ALA A 172 -8.99 -8.45 -6.50
N LEU A 173 -9.02 -9.79 -6.58
CA LEU A 173 -10.25 -10.57 -6.41
C LEU A 173 -10.79 -10.46 -4.98
N SER A 174 -9.94 -10.54 -3.96
CA SER A 174 -10.35 -10.31 -2.57
C SER A 174 -11.00 -8.94 -2.39
N ALA A 175 -10.37 -7.88 -2.91
CA ALA A 175 -10.89 -6.53 -2.82
C ALA A 175 -12.23 -6.36 -3.57
N SER A 176 -12.34 -6.89 -4.79
CA SER A 176 -13.56 -6.75 -5.62
C SER A 176 -14.74 -7.58 -5.12
N SER A 177 -14.48 -8.75 -4.52
CA SER A 177 -15.50 -9.66 -3.99
C SER A 177 -15.74 -9.48 -2.50
N ASN A 178 -14.98 -8.63 -1.84
CA ASN A 178 -15.00 -8.39 -0.38
C ASN A 178 -14.93 -9.69 0.42
N THR A 179 -13.99 -10.59 0.04
CA THR A 179 -13.81 -11.90 0.67
C THR A 179 -12.36 -12.37 0.56
N THR A 180 -11.87 -13.08 1.59
CA THR A 180 -10.56 -13.73 1.60
C THR A 180 -10.58 -15.15 1.06
N GLN A 181 -11.74 -15.70 0.69
CA GLN A 181 -11.88 -17.10 0.27
C GLN A 181 -11.03 -17.49 -0.94
N VAL A 182 -10.62 -16.54 -1.77
CA VAL A 182 -9.73 -16.78 -2.92
C VAL A 182 -8.25 -16.94 -2.54
N ILE A 183 -7.86 -16.50 -1.34
CA ILE A 183 -6.45 -16.51 -0.92
C ILE A 183 -5.89 -17.93 -0.74
N PRO A 184 -6.59 -18.86 -0.08
CA PRO A 184 -6.13 -20.25 -0.01
C PRO A 184 -5.93 -20.92 -1.38
N ASP A 185 -6.77 -20.57 -2.37
CA ASP A 185 -6.61 -21.08 -3.75
C ASP A 185 -5.38 -20.50 -4.43
N ALA A 186 -5.16 -19.20 -4.30
CA ALA A 186 -3.98 -18.52 -4.82
C ALA A 186 -2.68 -19.08 -4.17
N ARG A 187 -2.71 -19.32 -2.86
CA ARG A 187 -1.60 -19.91 -2.11
C ARG A 187 -1.27 -21.32 -2.60
N ARG A 188 -2.29 -22.18 -2.84
CA ARG A 188 -2.08 -23.52 -3.42
C ARG A 188 -1.52 -23.47 -4.84
N ALA A 189 -2.01 -22.52 -5.65
CA ALA A 189 -1.45 -22.30 -7.00
C ALA A 189 0.03 -21.89 -6.94
N ALA A 190 0.37 -20.96 -6.04
CA ALA A 190 1.75 -20.53 -5.81
C ALA A 190 2.64 -21.69 -5.33
N GLU A 191 2.18 -22.51 -4.39
CA GLU A 191 2.89 -23.70 -3.92
C GLU A 191 3.19 -24.67 -5.09
N THR A 192 2.22 -24.92 -5.94
CA THR A 192 2.40 -25.78 -7.14
C THR A 192 3.45 -25.21 -8.09
N LEU A 193 3.44 -23.89 -8.32
CA LEU A 193 4.43 -23.22 -9.18
C LEU A 193 5.84 -23.30 -8.57
N ILE A 194 5.98 -23.08 -7.28
CA ILE A 194 7.26 -23.16 -6.57
C ILE A 194 7.81 -24.58 -6.65
N GLN A 195 7.01 -25.59 -6.32
CA GLN A 195 7.42 -27.00 -6.39
C GLN A 195 7.84 -27.41 -7.81
N ALA A 196 7.09 -27.01 -8.84
CA ALA A 196 7.42 -27.30 -10.23
C ALA A 196 8.73 -26.62 -10.67
N ALA A 197 9.03 -25.42 -10.17
CA ALA A 197 10.25 -24.70 -10.48
C ALA A 197 11.49 -25.25 -9.76
N LEU A 198 11.32 -25.82 -8.56
CA LEU A 198 12.41 -26.43 -7.77
C LEU A 198 12.72 -27.88 -8.20
N ASN A 199 11.74 -28.61 -8.73
CA ASN A 199 11.87 -30.02 -9.12
C ASN A 199 12.26 -30.23 -10.61
N ARG A 200 12.52 -29.17 -11.35
CA ARG A 200 13.02 -29.29 -12.72
C ARG A 200 14.52 -29.64 -12.68
N PRO A 201 14.91 -30.77 -13.36
CA PRO A 201 16.31 -31.17 -13.50
C PRO A 201 17.11 -30.18 -14.35
#